data_ab8350117951d0df48365dd474b59dac
#
_entry.id   ab8350117951d0df48365dd474b59dac
#
_cell.length_a   1.000
_cell.length_b   1.000
_cell.length_c   1.000
_cell.angle_alpha   90.00
_cell.angle_beta   90.00
_cell.angle_gamma   90.00
#
_symmetry.space_group_name_H-M   'P 1'
#
loop_
_entity.id
_entity.type
_entity.pdbx_description
1 polymer ?
#
loop_
_entity_poly.entity_id
_entity_poly.type
_entity_poly.pdbx_seq_one_letter_code
_entity_poly.pdbx_strand_id
1 'polypeptide(L)'
;MKSTTRINEAIRARELRVIGESGEQLGIMSRQAALDKARQAGVDLVEFSPNANPPVVKIIDWGKYQYQKMKEQQRNRRSNKANELKQMRFGLKIGANDLEIKLRKIRKFLAEGHKVKVLIFFRGREMAHRELGYNLISQVVSALEDEAIVEQKPLMAGRNLSIVIRSK
;
A
#
# COMPACT_ATOMS: atom_id res chain seq x y z
N MET A 1 -13.13 4.40 -12.91
CA MET A 1 -14.53 4.70 -12.55
C MET A 1 -14.85 3.99 -11.23
N LYS A 2 -15.25 4.71 -10.18
CA LYS A 2 -15.75 4.07 -8.96
C LYS A 2 -17.12 3.50 -9.28
N SER A 3 -17.26 2.17 -9.35
CA SER A 3 -18.56 1.53 -9.46
C SER A 3 -19.35 1.86 -8.20
N THR A 4 -20.38 2.67 -8.33
CA THR A 4 -21.29 2.98 -7.24
C THR A 4 -22.06 1.70 -6.93
N THR A 5 -21.83 1.09 -5.78
CA THR A 5 -22.56 -0.10 -5.31
C THR A 5 -24.04 0.24 -5.22
N ARG A 6 -24.90 -0.53 -5.89
CA ARG A 6 -26.36 -0.34 -5.83
C ARG A 6 -26.92 -1.07 -4.63
N ILE A 7 -27.84 -0.44 -3.95
CA ILE A 7 -28.50 -0.96 -2.74
C ILE A 7 -30.03 -0.90 -2.89
N ASN A 8 -30.69 -1.90 -2.35
CA ASN A 8 -32.15 -1.99 -2.25
C ASN A 8 -32.85 -1.72 -3.61
N GLU A 9 -33.68 -0.74 -3.70
CA GLU A 9 -34.48 -0.38 -4.89
C GLU A 9 -33.63 0.09 -6.08
N ALA A 10 -32.37 0.50 -5.86
CA ALA A 10 -31.45 0.90 -6.92
C ALA A 10 -30.96 -0.31 -7.77
N ILE A 11 -31.15 -1.53 -7.30
CA ILE A 11 -30.82 -2.76 -8.04
C ILE A 11 -31.84 -2.94 -9.14
N ARG A 12 -31.38 -3.11 -10.40
CA ARG A 12 -32.25 -3.12 -11.59
C ARG A 12 -32.52 -4.49 -12.19
N ALA A 13 -31.69 -5.48 -11.87
CA ALA A 13 -31.82 -6.83 -12.41
C ALA A 13 -33.10 -7.52 -11.91
N ARG A 14 -33.75 -8.28 -12.79
CA ARG A 14 -35.00 -8.99 -12.47
C ARG A 14 -34.78 -10.22 -11.61
N GLU A 15 -33.69 -10.95 -11.89
CA GLU A 15 -33.26 -12.15 -11.16
C GLU A 15 -31.92 -11.89 -10.50
N LEU A 16 -31.75 -12.39 -9.29
CA LEU A 16 -30.60 -12.15 -8.44
C LEU A 16 -30.15 -13.45 -7.79
N ARG A 17 -28.85 -13.65 -7.71
CA ARG A 17 -28.27 -14.70 -6.87
C ARG A 17 -28.05 -14.10 -5.48
N VAL A 18 -28.76 -14.60 -4.51
CA VAL A 18 -28.81 -14.03 -3.15
C VAL A 18 -27.94 -14.83 -2.20
N ILE A 19 -27.11 -14.10 -1.46
CA ILE A 19 -26.32 -14.62 -0.35
C ILE A 19 -26.88 -13.99 0.93
N GLY A 20 -27.15 -14.81 1.93
CA GLY A 20 -27.67 -14.37 3.21
C GLY A 20 -26.64 -13.70 4.10
N GLU A 21 -27.07 -13.24 5.26
CA GLU A 21 -26.23 -12.48 6.21
C GLU A 21 -25.03 -13.30 6.70
N SER A 22 -25.21 -14.57 7.00
CA SER A 22 -24.15 -15.49 7.47
C SER A 22 -23.25 -15.99 6.32
N GLY A 23 -23.55 -15.63 5.06
CA GLY A 23 -22.79 -16.07 3.89
C GLY A 23 -23.36 -17.33 3.21
N GLU A 24 -24.50 -17.85 3.66
CA GLU A 24 -25.22 -18.96 3.05
C GLU A 24 -25.79 -18.55 1.68
N GLN A 25 -25.80 -19.50 0.73
CA GLN A 25 -26.39 -19.28 -0.59
C GLN A 25 -27.89 -19.54 -0.55
N LEU A 26 -28.70 -18.50 -0.67
CA LEU A 26 -30.16 -18.60 -0.70
C LEU A 26 -30.71 -18.95 -2.10
N GLY A 27 -29.81 -19.06 -3.10
CA GLY A 27 -30.18 -19.42 -4.46
C GLY A 27 -30.51 -18.23 -5.36
N ILE A 28 -31.13 -18.53 -6.50
CA ILE A 28 -31.57 -17.53 -7.48
C ILE A 28 -33.05 -17.24 -7.23
N MET A 29 -33.40 -15.97 -7.13
CA MET A 29 -34.78 -15.55 -6.92
C MET A 29 -35.05 -14.19 -7.58
N SER A 30 -36.34 -13.82 -7.65
CA SER A 30 -36.73 -12.51 -8.19
C SER A 30 -36.24 -11.36 -7.28
N ARG A 31 -36.01 -10.21 -7.88
CA ARG A 31 -35.64 -8.99 -7.15
C ARG A 31 -36.59 -8.70 -5.98
N GLN A 32 -37.91 -8.85 -6.21
CA GLN A 32 -38.91 -8.58 -5.18
C GLN A 32 -38.77 -9.52 -3.99
N ALA A 33 -38.62 -10.83 -4.23
CA ALA A 33 -38.40 -11.81 -3.18
C ALA A 33 -37.11 -11.55 -2.38
N ALA A 34 -36.04 -11.09 -3.06
CA ALA A 34 -34.79 -10.73 -2.39
C ALA A 34 -34.94 -9.48 -1.52
N LEU A 35 -35.67 -8.46 -1.98
CA LEU A 35 -35.97 -7.26 -1.19
C LEU A 35 -36.82 -7.57 0.04
N ASP A 36 -37.84 -8.43 -0.11
CA ASP A 36 -38.71 -8.82 0.99
C ASP A 36 -37.93 -9.59 2.06
N LYS A 37 -36.99 -10.47 1.67
CA LYS A 37 -36.09 -11.15 2.62
C LYS A 37 -35.17 -10.17 3.35
N ALA A 38 -34.59 -9.18 2.65
CA ALA A 38 -33.75 -8.17 3.29
C ALA A 38 -34.55 -7.33 4.29
N ARG A 39 -35.80 -6.93 3.94
CA ARG A 39 -36.69 -6.22 4.85
C ARG A 39 -37.10 -7.04 6.07
N GLN A 40 -37.41 -8.33 5.91
CA GLN A 40 -37.70 -9.24 7.00
C GLN A 40 -36.53 -9.39 7.97
N ALA A 41 -35.30 -9.39 7.45
CA ALA A 41 -34.08 -9.43 8.25
C ALA A 41 -33.69 -8.05 8.85
N GLY A 42 -34.37 -6.96 8.46
CA GLY A 42 -34.09 -5.61 8.95
C GLY A 42 -32.74 -5.03 8.44
N VAL A 43 -32.24 -5.53 7.29
CA VAL A 43 -30.95 -5.16 6.71
C VAL A 43 -31.07 -4.82 5.22
N ASP A 44 -29.97 -4.41 4.61
CA ASP A 44 -29.95 -3.97 3.21
C ASP A 44 -29.69 -5.12 2.23
N LEU A 45 -30.24 -5.00 1.01
CA LEU A 45 -29.87 -5.82 -0.14
C LEU A 45 -28.79 -5.07 -0.93
N VAL A 46 -27.61 -5.62 -1.06
CA VAL A 46 -26.45 -4.95 -1.65
C VAL A 46 -25.92 -5.70 -2.86
N GLU A 47 -25.77 -5.02 -4.01
CA GLU A 47 -25.23 -5.60 -5.23
C GLU A 47 -23.69 -5.66 -5.18
N PHE A 48 -23.13 -6.86 -5.05
CA PHE A 48 -21.68 -7.09 -4.97
C PHE A 48 -21.05 -7.33 -6.34
N SER A 49 -21.70 -8.09 -7.20
CA SER A 49 -21.18 -8.43 -8.53
C SER A 49 -22.22 -8.16 -9.61
N PRO A 50 -22.28 -6.90 -10.12
CA PRO A 50 -23.27 -6.50 -11.13
C PRO A 50 -23.06 -7.18 -12.49
N ASN A 51 -21.84 -7.64 -12.80
CA ASN A 51 -21.47 -8.22 -14.08
C ASN A 51 -21.66 -9.75 -14.13
N ALA A 52 -22.05 -10.38 -13.01
CA ALA A 52 -22.39 -11.81 -13.01
C ALA A 52 -23.78 -12.05 -13.66
N ASN A 53 -24.01 -13.23 -14.16
CA ASN A 53 -25.30 -13.61 -14.74
C ASN A 53 -25.86 -14.86 -14.00
N PRO A 54 -26.90 -14.74 -13.15
CA PRO A 54 -27.52 -13.49 -12.67
C PRO A 54 -26.59 -12.72 -11.70
N PRO A 55 -26.80 -11.38 -11.53
CA PRO A 55 -26.03 -10.57 -10.59
C PRO A 55 -26.07 -11.11 -9.17
N VAL A 56 -24.94 -10.99 -8.46
CA VAL A 56 -24.82 -11.47 -7.08
C VAL A 56 -25.11 -10.32 -6.13
N VAL A 57 -26.06 -10.55 -5.23
CA VAL A 57 -26.44 -9.64 -4.15
C VAL A 57 -26.23 -10.31 -2.79
N LYS A 58 -26.01 -9.51 -1.78
CA LYS A 58 -25.86 -9.96 -0.39
C LYS A 58 -26.83 -9.19 0.50
N ILE A 59 -27.46 -9.92 1.42
CA ILE A 59 -28.28 -9.36 2.49
C ILE A 59 -27.36 -9.05 3.67
N ILE A 60 -27.08 -7.77 3.95
CA ILE A 60 -26.16 -7.32 5.02
C ILE A 60 -26.54 -5.93 5.51
N ASP A 61 -26.16 -5.62 6.76
CA ASP A 61 -26.12 -4.24 7.24
C ASP A 61 -25.00 -3.48 6.51
N TRP A 62 -25.39 -2.64 5.55
CA TRP A 62 -24.47 -1.89 4.71
C TRP A 62 -23.61 -0.90 5.50
N GLY A 63 -24.19 -0.26 6.52
CA GLY A 63 -23.47 0.68 7.38
C GLY A 63 -22.34 -0.01 8.14
N LYS A 64 -22.65 -1.14 8.78
CA LYS A 64 -21.68 -1.94 9.51
C LYS A 64 -20.60 -2.50 8.60
N TYR A 65 -20.98 -2.99 7.41
CA TYR A 65 -20.04 -3.49 6.41
C TYR A 65 -19.08 -2.41 5.91
N GLN A 66 -19.59 -1.22 5.56
CA GLN A 66 -18.76 -0.10 5.14
C GLN A 66 -17.78 0.32 6.22
N TYR A 67 -18.23 0.39 7.46
CA TYR A 67 -17.36 0.73 8.59
C TYR A 67 -16.24 -0.29 8.77
N GLN A 68 -16.55 -1.58 8.73
CA GLN A 68 -15.56 -2.65 8.82
C GLN A 68 -14.55 -2.57 7.67
N LYS A 69 -15.02 -2.39 6.46
CA LYS A 69 -14.17 -2.25 5.27
C LYS A 69 -13.25 -1.02 5.34
N MET A 70 -13.77 0.12 5.82
CA MET A 70 -12.94 1.31 6.05
C MET A 70 -11.86 1.06 7.10
N LYS A 71 -12.22 0.40 8.20
CA LYS A 71 -11.28 0.06 9.28
C LYS A 71 -10.18 -0.89 8.78
N GLU A 72 -10.54 -1.90 7.99
CA GLU A 72 -9.60 -2.81 7.36
C GLU A 72 -8.68 -2.09 6.36
N GLN A 73 -9.24 -1.25 5.49
CA GLN A 73 -8.45 -0.44 4.56
C GLN A 73 -7.48 0.50 5.30
N GLN A 74 -7.92 1.09 6.41
CA GLN A 74 -7.06 1.95 7.22
C GLN A 74 -5.93 1.17 7.88
N ARG A 75 -6.21 -0.06 8.37
CA ARG A 75 -5.20 -0.98 8.90
C ARG A 75 -4.19 -1.39 7.83
N ASN A 76 -4.68 -1.78 6.64
CA ASN A 76 -3.84 -2.15 5.50
C ASN A 76 -3.00 -0.98 4.99
N ARG A 77 -3.55 0.24 4.98
CA ARG A 77 -2.79 1.46 4.64
C ARG A 77 -1.66 1.74 5.63
N ARG A 78 -1.89 1.49 6.93
CA ARG A 78 -0.85 1.65 7.97
C ARG A 78 0.26 0.61 7.78
N SER A 79 -0.09 -0.65 7.53
CA SER A 79 0.87 -1.72 7.25
C SER A 79 1.67 -1.46 5.96
N ASN A 80 1.02 -1.01 4.89
CA ASN A 80 1.69 -0.67 3.64
C ASN A 80 2.60 0.57 3.76
N LYS A 81 2.25 1.54 4.62
CA LYS A 81 3.13 2.69 4.92
C LYS A 81 4.42 2.27 5.61
N ALA A 82 4.38 1.28 6.48
CA ALA A 82 5.57 0.77 7.18
C ALA A 82 6.61 0.19 6.19
N ASN A 83 6.20 -0.33 5.03
CA ASN A 83 7.10 -0.89 4.02
C ASN A 83 7.41 0.09 2.86
N GLU A 84 7.06 1.37 3.01
CA GLU A 84 7.29 2.37 1.95
C GLU A 84 8.79 2.61 1.73
N LEU A 85 9.22 2.62 0.47
CA LEU A 85 10.60 2.95 0.10
C LEU A 85 10.84 4.45 0.23
N LYS A 86 11.54 4.86 1.28
CA LYS A 86 11.99 6.26 1.46
C LYS A 86 13.26 6.52 0.68
N GLN A 87 13.35 7.67 0.02
CA GLN A 87 14.54 8.04 -0.72
C GLN A 87 15.32 9.14 -0.01
N MET A 88 16.62 8.91 0.22
CA MET A 88 17.55 9.89 0.79
C MET A 88 18.64 10.23 -0.22
N ARG A 89 18.72 11.49 -0.62
CA ARG A 89 19.71 11.97 -1.58
C ARG A 89 20.93 12.55 -0.88
N PHE A 90 22.11 12.19 -1.39
CA PHE A 90 23.40 12.68 -0.93
C PHE A 90 24.11 13.41 -2.07
N GLY A 91 24.73 14.54 -1.76
CA GLY A 91 25.68 15.17 -2.65
C GLY A 91 27.06 14.56 -2.48
N LEU A 92 27.86 14.51 -3.55
CA LEU A 92 29.21 13.93 -3.50
C LEU A 92 30.14 14.66 -2.52
N LYS A 93 29.96 15.99 -2.38
CA LYS A 93 30.72 16.85 -1.47
C LYS A 93 29.91 17.20 -0.22
N ILE A 94 29.31 16.20 0.42
CA ILE A 94 28.53 16.40 1.64
C ILE A 94 29.45 16.72 2.82
N GLY A 95 29.11 17.72 3.64
CA GLY A 95 29.81 18.01 4.89
C GLY A 95 29.47 17.02 5.99
N ALA A 96 30.39 16.84 6.97
CA ALA A 96 30.23 15.86 8.04
C ALA A 96 28.93 16.08 8.85
N ASN A 97 28.59 17.32 9.17
CA ASN A 97 27.36 17.64 9.92
C ASN A 97 26.08 17.26 9.12
N ASP A 98 26.03 17.57 7.81
CA ASP A 98 24.88 17.22 6.97
C ASP A 98 24.75 15.70 6.79
N LEU A 99 25.89 15.00 6.67
CA LEU A 99 25.94 13.55 6.66
C LEU A 99 25.30 12.97 7.94
N GLU A 100 25.67 13.47 9.11
CA GLU A 100 25.14 13.00 10.38
C GLU A 100 23.64 13.26 10.52
N ILE A 101 23.17 14.44 10.08
CA ILE A 101 21.72 14.75 10.07
C ILE A 101 20.97 13.77 9.18
N LYS A 102 21.52 13.41 8.01
CA LYS A 102 20.91 12.45 7.09
C LYS A 102 20.94 11.03 7.66
N LEU A 103 22.02 10.61 8.31
CA LEU A 103 22.09 9.32 9.00
C LEU A 103 21.03 9.20 10.11
N ARG A 104 20.85 10.23 10.93
CA ARG A 104 19.77 10.27 11.93
C ARG A 104 18.37 10.11 11.31
N LYS A 105 18.12 10.76 10.17
CA LYS A 105 16.84 10.58 9.45
C LYS A 105 16.68 9.16 8.91
N ILE A 106 17.76 8.56 8.39
CA ILE A 106 17.72 7.16 7.92
C ILE A 106 17.41 6.22 9.08
N ARG A 107 18.07 6.36 10.23
CA ARG A 107 17.78 5.56 11.44
C ARG A 107 16.31 5.65 11.83
N LYS A 108 15.74 6.87 11.81
CA LYS A 108 14.32 7.05 12.09
C LYS A 108 13.42 6.29 11.11
N PHE A 109 13.70 6.34 9.81
CA PHE A 109 12.92 5.62 8.81
C PHE A 109 13.04 4.09 8.95
N LEU A 110 14.24 3.60 9.28
CA LEU A 110 14.47 2.18 9.53
C LEU A 110 13.71 1.71 10.79
N ALA A 111 13.72 2.51 11.87
CA ALA A 111 12.96 2.22 13.10
C ALA A 111 11.43 2.23 12.87
N GLU A 112 10.95 3.02 11.91
CA GLU A 112 9.55 3.04 11.47
C GLU A 112 9.20 1.86 10.52
N GLY A 113 10.17 0.99 10.20
CA GLY A 113 9.99 -0.18 9.32
C GLY A 113 10.07 0.12 7.82
N HIS A 114 10.51 1.34 7.46
CA HIS A 114 10.67 1.71 6.05
C HIS A 114 11.96 1.17 5.45
N LYS A 115 11.93 0.82 4.17
CA LYS A 115 13.15 0.64 3.38
C LYS A 115 13.67 2.00 2.94
N VAL A 116 15.00 2.16 2.90
CA VAL A 116 15.63 3.42 2.50
C VAL A 116 16.51 3.23 1.28
N LYS A 117 16.18 3.97 0.21
CA LYS A 117 17.04 4.09 -0.98
C LYS A 117 17.99 5.28 -0.77
N VAL A 118 19.25 4.99 -0.56
CA VAL A 118 20.32 5.99 -0.57
C VAL A 118 20.70 6.26 -2.03
N LEU A 119 20.66 7.53 -2.44
CA LEU A 119 20.91 7.95 -3.80
C LEU A 119 21.98 9.03 -3.82
N ILE A 120 23.05 8.83 -4.59
CA ILE A 120 24.06 9.82 -4.91
C ILE A 120 23.89 10.22 -6.37
N PHE A 121 23.71 11.50 -6.64
CA PHE A 121 23.61 12.05 -7.98
C PHE A 121 24.92 12.72 -8.37
N PHE A 122 25.55 12.28 -9.46
CA PHE A 122 26.77 12.85 -10.00
C PHE A 122 26.44 13.98 -11.00
N ARG A 123 26.98 15.15 -10.77
CA ARG A 123 26.90 16.25 -11.72
C ARG A 123 28.02 16.13 -12.75
N GLY A 124 27.78 16.46 -13.99
CA GLY A 124 28.72 16.59 -15.09
C GLY A 124 30.15 16.06 -14.84
N ARG A 125 31.04 16.95 -14.38
CA ARG A 125 32.44 16.64 -14.07
C ARG A 125 32.66 15.64 -12.93
N GLU A 126 31.69 15.46 -12.03
CA GLU A 126 31.80 14.50 -10.92
C GLU A 126 31.72 13.04 -11.38
N MET A 127 31.24 12.79 -12.59
CA MET A 127 31.25 11.47 -13.21
C MET A 127 32.64 10.88 -13.42
N ALA A 128 33.68 11.71 -13.47
CA ALA A 128 35.07 11.26 -13.52
C ALA A 128 35.58 10.67 -12.19
N HIS A 129 34.89 10.99 -11.07
CA HIS A 129 35.28 10.61 -9.70
C HIS A 129 34.22 9.71 -9.05
N ARG A 130 33.82 8.62 -9.73
CA ARG A 130 32.81 7.69 -9.25
C ARG A 130 33.21 7.01 -7.95
N GLU A 131 34.51 6.77 -7.74
CA GLU A 131 35.09 6.21 -6.53
C GLU A 131 34.66 6.97 -5.26
N LEU A 132 34.58 8.30 -5.32
CA LEU A 132 34.11 9.11 -4.19
C LEU A 132 32.66 8.78 -3.77
N GLY A 133 31.80 8.46 -4.75
CA GLY A 133 30.44 8.03 -4.48
C GLY A 133 30.37 6.65 -3.82
N TYR A 134 31.18 5.71 -4.28
CA TYR A 134 31.26 4.39 -3.66
C TYR A 134 31.83 4.49 -2.23
N ASN A 135 32.85 5.31 -2.00
CA ASN A 135 33.39 5.58 -0.68
C ASN A 135 32.34 6.18 0.27
N LEU A 136 31.55 7.15 -0.21
CA LEU A 136 30.45 7.71 0.56
C LEU A 136 29.36 6.69 0.90
N ILE A 137 29.01 5.81 -0.04
CA ILE A 137 28.09 4.70 0.24
C ILE A 137 28.66 3.77 1.30
N SER A 138 29.92 3.39 1.18
CA SER A 138 30.59 2.54 2.18
C SER A 138 30.58 3.18 3.56
N GLN A 139 30.84 4.49 3.65
CA GLN A 139 30.76 5.25 4.89
C GLN A 139 29.34 5.25 5.48
N VAL A 140 28.31 5.43 4.66
CA VAL A 140 26.90 5.37 5.10
C VAL A 140 26.54 3.97 5.59
N VAL A 141 26.96 2.92 4.89
CA VAL A 141 26.69 1.52 5.26
C VAL A 141 27.40 1.17 6.58
N SER A 142 28.68 1.52 6.73
CA SER A 142 29.44 1.28 7.98
C SER A 142 28.83 2.01 9.17
N ALA A 143 28.34 3.26 8.97
CA ALA A 143 27.69 4.03 10.03
C ALA A 143 26.33 3.45 10.47
N LEU A 144 25.75 2.53 9.70
CA LEU A 144 24.44 1.89 9.95
C LEU A 144 24.56 0.36 10.12
N GLU A 145 25.77 -0.18 10.22
CA GLU A 145 26.03 -1.62 10.21
C GLU A 145 25.27 -2.37 11.30
N ASP A 146 25.12 -1.78 12.49
CA ASP A 146 24.41 -2.38 13.62
C ASP A 146 22.88 -2.43 13.43
N GLU A 147 22.33 -1.50 12.64
CA GLU A 147 20.89 -1.24 12.56
C GLU A 147 20.27 -1.68 11.21
N ALA A 148 21.10 -1.83 10.17
CA ALA A 148 20.62 -2.03 8.80
C ALA A 148 21.35 -3.13 8.03
N ILE A 149 20.63 -3.71 7.06
CA ILE A 149 21.15 -4.67 6.08
C ILE A 149 21.02 -4.08 4.69
N VAL A 150 22.07 -4.25 3.88
CA VAL A 150 22.01 -3.90 2.45
C VAL A 150 21.17 -4.94 1.72
N GLU A 151 20.00 -4.55 1.24
CA GLU A 151 19.09 -5.41 0.46
C GLU A 151 19.49 -5.44 -1.02
N GLN A 152 19.89 -4.29 -1.56
CA GLN A 152 20.42 -4.20 -2.94
C GLN A 152 21.80 -3.58 -2.90
N LYS A 153 22.75 -4.27 -3.53
CA LYS A 153 24.14 -3.79 -3.70
C LYS A 153 24.18 -2.45 -4.47
N PRO A 154 25.27 -1.67 -4.34
CA PRO A 154 25.43 -0.43 -5.07
C PRO A 154 25.25 -0.65 -6.57
N LEU A 155 24.30 0.07 -7.16
CA LEU A 155 23.97 0.02 -8.58
C LEU A 155 24.12 1.41 -9.19
N MET A 156 24.96 1.49 -10.24
CA MET A 156 25.10 2.70 -11.05
C MET A 156 24.14 2.67 -12.22
N ALA A 157 23.23 3.65 -12.27
CA ALA A 157 22.27 3.83 -13.37
C ALA A 157 22.41 5.25 -13.93
N GLY A 158 23.08 5.39 -15.07
CA GLY A 158 23.40 6.68 -15.64
C GLY A 158 24.28 7.52 -14.70
N ARG A 159 23.73 8.63 -14.19
CA ARG A 159 24.41 9.53 -13.24
C ARG A 159 24.00 9.30 -11.79
N ASN A 160 23.31 8.20 -11.51
CA ASN A 160 22.80 7.87 -10.18
C ASN A 160 23.48 6.63 -9.64
N LEU A 161 24.11 6.71 -8.50
CA LEU A 161 24.57 5.57 -7.74
C LEU A 161 23.61 5.37 -6.56
N SER A 162 23.04 4.18 -6.41
CA SER A 162 22.06 3.91 -5.37
C SER A 162 22.23 2.55 -4.71
N ILE A 163 21.89 2.48 -3.45
CA ILE A 163 21.69 1.24 -2.69
C ILE A 163 20.31 1.26 -2.04
N VAL A 164 19.82 0.08 -1.70
CA VAL A 164 18.62 -0.05 -0.84
C VAL A 164 19.02 -0.77 0.44
N ILE A 165 18.66 -0.17 1.55
CA ILE A 165 18.88 -0.69 2.89
C ILE A 165 17.54 -0.89 3.59
N ARG A 166 17.49 -1.90 4.48
CA ARG A 166 16.35 -2.18 5.36
C ARG A 166 16.83 -2.42 6.79
N SER A 167 15.92 -2.32 7.73
CA SER A 167 16.21 -2.73 9.11
C SER A 167 16.61 -4.21 9.20
N LYS A 168 17.46 -4.54 10.16
CA LYS A 168 17.77 -5.92 10.56
C LYS A 168 16.55 -6.65 11.07
#